data_42d70bce51eb2709282b2d0e5c27c9b9
#
_entry.id   42d70bce51eb2709282b2d0e5c27c9b9
#
_cell.length_a   1.000
_cell.length_b   1.000
_cell.length_c   1.000
_cell.angle_alpha   90.00
_cell.angle_beta   90.00
_cell.angle_gamma   90.00
#
_symmetry.space_group_name_H-M   'P 1'
#
loop_
_entity.id
_entity.type
_entity.pdbx_description
1 polymer ?
#
loop_
_entity_poly.entity_id
_entity_poly.type
_entity_poly.pdbx_seq_one_letter_code
_entity_poly.pdbx_strand_id
1 'polypeptide(L)'
;MIDKERILALTDGGLRVFCHYLGFEVNLHRNFRSPFYDDKRASCHIYYDKRSSTYKYYDHGNPSYAGDCFWFVSELRGIDLKTSFPELLQTIAKDLDLCILDDVKQLHKFVSTKMKPTAPISPQKTN
;
A
#
# COMPACT_ATOMS: atom_id res chain seq x y z
N MET A 1 6.96 -16.33 -1.41
CA MET A 1 5.52 -16.05 -1.46
C MET A 1 5.19 -14.70 -0.83
N ILE A 2 4.33 -13.94 -1.46
CA ILE A 2 3.87 -12.64 -0.95
C ILE A 2 2.71 -12.88 0.02
N ASP A 3 2.79 -12.30 1.20
CA ASP A 3 1.68 -12.39 2.15
C ASP A 3 1.35 -11.02 2.73
N LYS A 4 0.20 -10.98 3.38
CA LYS A 4 -0.37 -9.77 3.96
C LYS A 4 0.56 -9.14 4.99
N GLU A 5 1.15 -9.96 5.86
CA GLU A 5 2.01 -9.45 6.93
C GLU A 5 3.25 -8.77 6.37
N ARG A 6 3.81 -9.34 5.31
CA ARG A 6 4.99 -8.77 4.68
C ARG A 6 4.69 -7.41 4.07
N ILE A 7 3.55 -7.30 3.39
CA ILE A 7 3.16 -6.02 2.80
C ILE A 7 2.96 -4.97 3.90
N LEU A 8 2.29 -5.34 4.98
CA LEU A 8 2.09 -4.41 6.09
C LEU A 8 3.42 -3.97 6.69
N ALA A 9 4.35 -4.91 6.86
CA ALA A 9 5.66 -4.58 7.43
C ALA A 9 6.44 -3.61 6.53
N LEU A 10 6.29 -3.72 5.22
CA LEU A 10 7.03 -2.88 4.27
C LEU A 10 6.35 -1.55 3.98
N THR A 11 5.15 -1.32 4.48
CA THR A 11 4.35 -0.14 4.15
C THR A 11 3.85 0.62 5.37
N ASP A 12 4.56 0.53 6.48
CA ASP A 12 4.18 1.21 7.73
C ASP A 12 2.75 0.87 8.15
N GLY A 13 2.45 -0.43 8.22
CA GLY A 13 1.12 -0.87 8.63
C GLY A 13 0.04 -0.53 7.62
N GLY A 14 0.41 -0.35 6.36
CA GLY A 14 -0.53 -0.05 5.30
C GLY A 14 -0.63 1.43 4.96
N LEU A 15 -0.01 2.31 5.75
CA LEU A 15 -0.08 3.76 5.50
C LEU A 15 0.46 4.12 4.12
N ARG A 16 1.60 3.53 3.74
CA ARG A 16 2.19 3.83 2.43
C ARG A 16 1.33 3.35 1.27
N VAL A 17 0.54 2.30 1.49
CA VAL A 17 -0.41 1.84 0.47
C VAL A 17 -1.47 2.92 0.24
N PHE A 18 -2.05 3.45 1.30
CA PHE A 18 -3.04 4.52 1.17
C PHE A 18 -2.45 5.74 0.46
N CYS A 19 -1.25 6.17 0.86
CA CYS A 19 -0.61 7.33 0.24
C CYS A 19 -0.39 7.12 -1.25
N HIS A 20 0.06 5.93 -1.63
CA HIS A 20 0.33 5.61 -3.02
C HIS A 20 -0.94 5.72 -3.88
N TYR A 21 -2.01 5.06 -3.44
CA TYR A 21 -3.22 5.01 -4.25
C TYR A 21 -4.04 6.30 -4.17
N LEU A 22 -3.94 7.04 -3.08
CA LEU A 22 -4.58 8.35 -2.99
C LEU A 22 -3.81 9.42 -3.78
N GLY A 23 -2.51 9.22 -3.94
CA GLY A 23 -1.69 10.15 -4.71
C GLY A 23 -1.18 11.34 -3.92
N PHE A 24 -1.23 11.27 -2.58
CA PHE A 24 -0.70 12.33 -1.72
C PHE A 24 -0.29 11.77 -0.37
N GLU A 25 0.51 12.55 0.37
CA GLU A 25 0.88 12.16 1.73
C GLU A 25 -0.31 12.38 2.65
N VAL A 26 -0.74 11.31 3.30
CA VAL A 26 -1.89 11.37 4.18
C VAL A 26 -1.56 12.14 5.45
N ASN A 27 -2.42 13.09 5.80
CA ASN A 27 -2.34 13.77 7.08
C ASN A 27 -3.39 13.16 8.01
N LEU A 28 -2.94 12.50 9.06
CA LEU A 28 -3.82 11.77 9.97
C LEU A 28 -4.77 12.67 10.76
N HIS A 29 -4.53 13.97 10.74
CA HIS A 29 -5.35 14.95 11.46
C HIS A 29 -6.30 15.71 10.57
N ARG A 30 -6.40 15.32 9.30
CA ARG A 30 -7.26 16.01 8.34
C ARG A 30 -8.08 15.04 7.54
N ASN A 31 -9.30 15.44 7.22
CA ASN A 31 -10.14 14.69 6.32
C ASN A 31 -9.78 15.01 4.88
N PHE A 32 -10.09 14.09 3.97
CA PHE A 32 -9.94 14.28 2.54
C PHE A 32 -11.17 13.75 1.82
N ARG A 33 -11.28 14.05 0.53
CA ARG A 33 -12.45 13.63 -0.25
C ARG A 33 -12.30 12.19 -0.69
N SER A 34 -13.45 11.50 -0.76
CA SER A 34 -13.48 10.10 -1.17
C SER A 34 -12.99 9.93 -2.61
N PRO A 35 -12.14 8.93 -2.88
CA PRO A 35 -11.79 8.58 -4.26
C PRO A 35 -12.85 7.69 -4.92
N PHE A 36 -13.87 7.25 -4.19
CA PHE A 36 -14.85 6.30 -4.69
C PHE A 36 -16.09 6.95 -5.30
N TYR A 37 -16.35 8.22 -4.97
CA TYR A 37 -17.51 8.93 -5.48
C TYR A 37 -17.23 10.44 -5.44
N ASP A 38 -18.12 11.21 -6.04
CA ASP A 38 -18.00 12.67 -6.06
C ASP A 38 -18.35 13.22 -4.68
N ASP A 39 -17.33 13.36 -3.85
CA ASP A 39 -17.47 13.77 -2.46
C ASP A 39 -17.37 15.30 -2.39
N LYS A 40 -18.46 15.95 -2.02
CA LYS A 40 -18.52 17.41 -1.96
C LYS A 40 -17.92 17.97 -0.68
N ARG A 41 -17.71 17.14 0.30
CA ARG A 41 -17.08 17.51 1.56
C ARG A 41 -16.00 16.48 1.89
N ALA A 42 -14.90 16.95 2.45
CA ALA A 42 -13.87 16.05 2.91
C ALA A 42 -14.40 15.27 4.12
N SER A 43 -14.80 14.03 3.90
CA SER A 43 -15.42 13.18 4.93
C SER A 43 -14.62 11.94 5.27
N CYS A 44 -13.51 11.71 4.58
CA CYS A 44 -12.71 10.50 4.76
C CYS A 44 -11.45 10.80 5.57
N HIS A 45 -11.00 9.82 6.33
CA HIS A 45 -9.72 9.95 7.02
C HIS A 45 -9.06 8.59 7.22
N ILE A 46 -7.76 8.62 7.49
CA ILE A 46 -6.98 7.44 7.81
C ILE A 46 -6.62 7.51 9.29
N TYR A 47 -6.76 6.40 9.99
CA TYR A 47 -6.42 6.33 11.41
C TYR A 47 -5.69 5.04 11.71
N TYR A 48 -4.94 5.05 12.82
CA TYR A 48 -4.21 3.86 13.25
C TYR A 48 -5.10 3.04 14.19
N ASP A 49 -5.29 1.77 13.83
CA ASP A 49 -6.07 0.85 14.64
C ASP A 49 -5.12 -0.01 15.49
N LYS A 50 -5.09 0.26 16.79
CA LYS A 50 -4.20 -0.44 17.71
C LYS A 50 -4.48 -1.93 17.79
N ARG A 51 -5.72 -2.35 17.59
CA ARG A 51 -6.08 -3.76 17.70
C ARG A 51 -5.41 -4.59 16.62
N SER A 52 -5.41 -4.09 15.40
CA SER A 52 -4.82 -4.79 14.27
C SER A 52 -3.39 -4.35 13.98
N SER A 53 -2.94 -3.26 14.61
CA SER A 53 -1.64 -2.64 14.34
C SER A 53 -1.52 -2.22 12.88
N THR A 54 -2.62 -1.74 12.31
CA THR A 54 -2.66 -1.28 10.92
C THR A 54 -3.40 0.03 10.80
N TYR A 55 -3.13 0.74 9.70
CA TYR A 55 -3.90 1.92 9.37
C TYR A 55 -5.17 1.53 8.64
N LYS A 56 -6.22 2.28 8.87
CA LYS A 56 -7.53 2.02 8.28
C LYS A 56 -8.16 3.29 7.74
N TYR A 57 -9.04 3.08 6.78
CA TYR A 57 -9.80 4.12 6.09
C TYR A 57 -11.22 4.15 6.64
N TYR A 58 -11.77 5.34 6.83
CA TYR A 58 -13.15 5.49 7.26
C TYR A 58 -13.76 6.73 6.61
N ASP A 59 -14.98 6.58 6.10
CA ASP A 59 -15.73 7.67 5.48
C ASP A 59 -16.92 8.03 6.37
N HIS A 60 -16.85 9.18 7.02
CA HIS A 60 -17.93 9.65 7.87
C HIS A 60 -19.20 9.96 7.08
N GLY A 61 -19.07 10.32 5.82
CA GLY A 61 -20.21 10.61 4.95
C GLY A 61 -20.89 9.36 4.43
N ASN A 62 -20.16 8.24 4.39
CA ASN A 62 -20.71 6.97 3.95
C ASN A 62 -19.98 5.83 4.64
N PRO A 63 -20.42 5.46 5.86
CA PRO A 63 -19.70 4.48 6.68
C PRO A 63 -19.55 3.08 6.08
N SER A 64 -20.24 2.76 4.99
CA SER A 64 -20.01 1.49 4.31
C SER A 64 -18.63 1.46 3.65
N TYR A 65 -18.02 2.60 3.40
CA TYR A 65 -16.66 2.69 2.92
C TYR A 65 -15.70 2.77 4.10
N ALA A 66 -15.25 1.60 4.55
CA ALA A 66 -14.35 1.49 5.69
C ALA A 66 -13.58 0.19 5.61
N GLY A 67 -12.29 0.22 5.99
CA GLY A 67 -11.49 -0.98 6.01
C GLY A 67 -10.00 -0.70 5.98
N ASP A 68 -9.22 -1.77 5.87
CA ASP A 68 -7.77 -1.66 5.81
C ASP A 68 -7.30 -1.36 4.37
N CYS A 69 -5.98 -1.32 4.18
CA CYS A 69 -5.43 -0.99 2.87
C CYS A 69 -5.76 -2.05 1.81
N PHE A 70 -5.94 -3.30 2.21
CA PHE A 70 -6.28 -4.36 1.26
C PHE A 70 -7.71 -4.19 0.76
N TRP A 71 -8.63 -3.89 1.66
CA TRP A 71 -9.99 -3.54 1.28
C TRP A 71 -9.98 -2.32 0.33
N PHE A 72 -9.20 -1.32 0.68
CA PHE A 72 -9.15 -0.07 -0.09
C PHE A 72 -8.72 -0.32 -1.55
N VAL A 73 -7.63 -1.07 -1.74
CA VAL A 73 -7.15 -1.37 -3.08
C VAL A 73 -8.13 -2.28 -3.82
N SER A 74 -8.72 -3.23 -3.10
CA SER A 74 -9.75 -4.11 -3.66
C SER A 74 -10.89 -3.29 -4.27
N GLU A 75 -11.36 -2.29 -3.54
CA GLU A 75 -12.44 -1.42 -4.03
C GLU A 75 -11.99 -0.57 -5.20
N LEU A 76 -10.79 0.00 -5.14
CA LEU A 76 -10.30 0.85 -6.22
C LEU A 76 -10.03 0.09 -7.51
N ARG A 77 -9.48 -1.12 -7.40
CA ARG A 77 -9.04 -1.88 -8.57
C ARG A 77 -10.03 -2.94 -9.01
N GLY A 78 -11.10 -3.16 -8.25
CA GLY A 78 -12.09 -4.16 -8.59
C GLY A 78 -11.56 -5.58 -8.46
N ILE A 79 -10.70 -5.84 -7.50
CA ILE A 79 -10.15 -7.16 -7.23
C ILE A 79 -10.84 -7.74 -6.00
N ASP A 80 -11.46 -8.90 -6.13
CA ASP A 80 -12.24 -9.51 -5.05
C ASP A 80 -11.31 -9.97 -3.91
N LEU A 81 -11.60 -9.49 -2.69
CA LEU A 81 -10.80 -9.84 -1.51
C LEU A 81 -10.82 -11.32 -1.20
N LYS A 82 -11.94 -11.99 -1.43
CA LYS A 82 -12.10 -13.38 -1.04
C LYS A 82 -11.57 -14.35 -2.09
N THR A 83 -11.86 -14.09 -3.35
CA THR A 83 -11.52 -15.02 -4.42
C THR A 83 -10.20 -14.72 -5.10
N SER A 84 -9.72 -13.48 -5.02
CA SER A 84 -8.53 -13.05 -5.74
C SER A 84 -7.52 -12.35 -4.83
N PHE A 85 -7.46 -12.75 -3.57
CA PHE A 85 -6.56 -12.13 -2.60
C PHE A 85 -5.08 -12.24 -3.01
N PRO A 86 -4.59 -13.38 -3.49
CA PRO A 86 -3.20 -13.46 -3.96
C PRO A 86 -2.89 -12.46 -5.09
N GLU A 87 -3.83 -12.29 -6.01
CA GLU A 87 -3.68 -11.31 -7.08
C GLU A 87 -3.62 -9.90 -6.52
N LEU A 88 -4.43 -9.61 -5.52
CA LEU A 88 -4.46 -8.31 -4.86
C LEU A 88 -3.10 -8.01 -4.22
N LEU A 89 -2.52 -8.99 -3.51
CA LEU A 89 -1.23 -8.81 -2.87
C LEU A 89 -0.13 -8.55 -3.91
N GLN A 90 -0.15 -9.29 -5.01
CA GLN A 90 0.82 -9.09 -6.09
C GLN A 90 0.66 -7.72 -6.73
N THR A 91 -0.57 -7.28 -6.90
CA THR A 91 -0.85 -5.96 -7.47
C THR A 91 -0.26 -4.86 -6.59
N ILE A 92 -0.49 -4.94 -5.29
CA ILE A 92 0.06 -3.95 -4.36
C ILE A 92 1.58 -3.97 -4.37
N ALA A 93 2.18 -5.17 -4.31
CA ALA A 93 3.63 -5.30 -4.31
C ALA A 93 4.24 -4.72 -5.59
N LYS A 94 3.59 -4.95 -6.71
CA LYS A 94 4.07 -4.43 -7.99
C LYS A 94 3.90 -2.91 -8.07
N ASP A 95 2.74 -2.41 -7.69
CA ASP A 95 2.45 -0.98 -7.80
C ASP A 95 3.36 -0.14 -6.89
N LEU A 96 3.66 -0.64 -5.71
CA LEU A 96 4.53 0.05 -4.77
C LEU A 96 5.99 -0.36 -4.89
N ASP A 97 6.30 -1.25 -5.83
CA ASP A 97 7.66 -1.72 -6.07
C ASP A 97 8.29 -2.29 -4.79
N LEU A 98 7.55 -3.17 -4.12
CA LEU A 98 8.00 -3.76 -2.88
C LEU A 98 8.94 -4.93 -3.13
N CYS A 99 10.00 -5.00 -2.34
CA CYS A 99 10.98 -6.06 -2.42
C CYS A 99 10.56 -7.19 -1.50
N ILE A 100 10.00 -8.26 -2.08
CA ILE A 100 9.52 -9.42 -1.32
C ILE A 100 10.65 -10.44 -1.21
N LEU A 101 10.62 -11.27 -0.17
CA LEU A 101 11.69 -12.17 0.16
C LEU A 101 12.16 -13.04 -1.01
N ASP A 102 11.23 -13.63 -1.74
CA ASP A 102 11.59 -14.48 -2.88
C ASP A 102 12.28 -13.68 -3.97
N ASP A 103 11.81 -12.47 -4.18
CA ASP A 103 12.41 -11.56 -5.16
C ASP A 103 13.77 -11.10 -4.70
N VAL A 104 13.97 -10.96 -3.40
CA VAL A 104 15.26 -10.58 -2.84
C VAL A 104 16.33 -11.62 -3.17
N LYS A 105 16.00 -12.89 -3.12
CA LYS A 105 16.94 -13.94 -3.48
C LYS A 105 17.38 -13.83 -4.94
N GLN A 106 16.43 -13.62 -5.82
CA GLN A 106 16.72 -13.43 -7.23
C GLN A 106 17.51 -12.17 -7.47
N LEU A 107 17.11 -11.11 -6.81
CA LEU A 107 17.80 -9.84 -6.92
C LEU A 107 19.24 -9.95 -6.44
N HIS A 108 19.45 -10.70 -5.37
CA HIS A 108 20.77 -10.89 -4.80
C HIS A 108 21.70 -11.57 -5.81
N LYS A 109 21.23 -12.62 -6.46
CA LYS A 109 21.99 -13.27 -7.51
C LYS A 109 22.32 -12.29 -8.62
N PHE A 110 21.34 -11.53 -9.01
CA PHE A 110 21.46 -10.59 -10.10
C PHE A 110 22.47 -9.50 -9.76
N VAL A 111 22.38 -8.93 -8.58
CA VAL A 111 23.27 -7.87 -8.14
C VAL A 111 24.70 -8.34 -8.01
N SER A 112 24.89 -9.56 -7.54
CA SER A 112 26.25 -10.08 -7.40
C SER A 112 26.95 -10.24 -8.74
N THR A 113 26.22 -10.29 -9.81
CA THR A 113 26.81 -10.38 -11.14
C THR A 113 27.01 -9.01 -11.76
N LYS A 114 26.26 -8.01 -11.34
CA LYS A 114 26.37 -6.73 -11.96
C LYS A 114 27.08 -5.69 -11.13
N MET A 115 27.07 -5.47 -9.99
CA MET A 115 27.31 -4.38 -9.24
C MET A 115 27.71 -3.16 -9.10
N LYS A 116 27.07 -2.84 -8.80
CA LYS A 116 26.69 -1.89 -8.68
C LYS A 116 26.38 -1.04 -8.26
N PRO A 117 26.48 -1.04 -8.02
CA PRO A 117 25.86 -0.18 -7.80
C PRO A 117 25.41 0.60 -7.41
N THR A 118 25.23 0.79 -7.30
CA THR A 118 24.59 1.51 -7.44
C THR A 118 23.98 2.14 -6.95
N ALA A 119 24.44 2.20 -6.91
CA ALA A 119 23.76 2.64 -7.00
C ALA A 119 23.24 3.17 -6.53
N PRO A 120 23.58 3.21 -6.54
CA PRO A 120 22.94 3.51 -6.53
C PRO A 120 22.36 4.02 -6.17
N ILE A 121 22.46 4.05 -6.10
CA ILE A 121 21.90 4.22 -6.39
C ILE A 121 21.43 4.88 -6.04
N SER A 122 21.69 4.91 -5.96
CA SER A 122 21.26 5.16 -6.26
C SER A 122 20.90 5.76 -5.86
N PRO A 123 21.27 5.85 -5.86
CA PRO A 123 20.93 6.11 -5.97
C PRO A 123 20.46 6.62 -5.63
N GLN A 124 20.58 6.70 -5.48
CA GLN A 124 20.32 6.74 -5.87
C GLN A 124 19.96 7.19 -5.55
N LYS A 125 20.33 7.20 -5.44
CA LYS A 125 20.21 7.14 -5.67
C LYS A 125 20.06 7.44 -5.36
N THR A 126 20.70 7.16 -5.12
CA THR A 126 20.72 6.88 -5.46
C THR A 126 20.58 7.12 -5.24
N ASN A 127 21.11 7.20 -5.09
CA ASN A 127 21.12 6.93 -5.63
C ASN A 127 20.88 7.08 -5.50
#